data_070f87a50f656704d74c83c56a0a98ca
#
_entry.id   070f87a50f656704d74c83c56a0a98ca
#
_cell.length_a   1.000
_cell.length_b   1.000
_cell.length_c   1.000
_cell.angle_alpha   90.00
_cell.angle_beta   90.00
_cell.angle_gamma   90.00
#
_symmetry.space_group_name_H-M   'P 1'
#
loop_
_entity.id
_entity.type
_entity.pdbx_description
1 polymer ?
#
loop_
_entity_poly.entity_id
_entity_poly.type
_entity_poly.pdbx_seq_one_letter_code
_entity_poly.pdbx_strand_id
1 'polypeptide(L)'
;MNSKDKYAVYWMLTPLCVLNCGYCFRDCSPSSVASELKEGDKERAVRALYNNLTVRKLTLSGGEPLFIGGVKVKEFLSLIDAIRPFKHPENPEENLRIELLTNAVLLEDDVLDKLVGVVDRITITLDALNEDTLTKIGRNYGPYKGYVERFKRRIESIHKRGFDIKLHSVITPVNYDDLLDLVRFVLSFQADCPITKWKFYQYMTYNDPSKDLIYSIDDDLYAKKCEEIATLCKGSNIELTFKDNKMMSDSMVNLTHYGKMEAYHEENGQRVRMVSRPIWEYGSMDELKRDLKVDSELFDKFHKLK
;
A
#
# COMPACT_ATOMS: atom_id res chain seq x y z
N MET A 1 12.84 8.58 31.05
CA MET A 1 12.29 9.01 29.75
C MET A 1 11.48 7.84 29.24
N ASN A 2 10.16 7.96 29.20
CA ASN A 2 9.31 6.92 28.62
C ASN A 2 9.70 6.78 27.15
N SER A 3 10.02 5.55 26.72
CA SER A 3 10.20 5.25 25.30
C SER A 3 8.91 5.67 24.60
N LYS A 4 8.98 6.72 23.80
CA LYS A 4 7.81 7.16 23.03
C LYS A 4 7.40 6.01 22.12
N ASP A 5 6.15 5.62 22.18
CA ASP A 5 5.58 4.64 21.26
C ASP A 5 5.85 5.04 19.81
N LYS A 6 6.11 4.06 18.96
CA LYS A 6 6.43 4.25 17.55
C LYS A 6 5.31 3.70 16.68
N TYR A 7 5.04 4.38 15.59
CA TYR A 7 3.87 4.07 14.77
C TYR A 7 4.23 3.83 13.31
N ALA A 8 3.38 3.05 12.65
CA ALA A 8 3.36 2.84 11.22
C ALA A 8 2.17 3.56 10.60
N VAL A 9 2.39 4.29 9.50
CA VAL A 9 1.34 5.01 8.78
C VAL A 9 1.37 4.65 7.30
N TYR A 10 0.17 4.48 6.71
CA TYR A 10 -0.02 4.44 5.26
C TYR A 10 -0.34 5.85 4.77
N TRP A 11 0.39 6.32 3.77
CA TRP A 11 0.15 7.60 3.15
C TRP A 11 -0.29 7.43 1.69
N MET A 12 -1.52 7.80 1.40
CA MET A 12 -2.05 7.90 0.04
C MET A 12 -1.61 9.23 -0.57
N LEU A 13 -0.52 9.23 -1.33
CA LEU A 13 0.14 10.44 -1.85
C LEU A 13 -0.66 11.15 -2.93
N THR A 14 -1.44 10.40 -3.72
CA THR A 14 -2.18 10.89 -4.88
C THR A 14 -3.38 9.97 -5.16
N PRO A 15 -4.51 10.51 -5.64
CA PRO A 15 -5.59 9.69 -6.17
C PRO A 15 -5.32 9.20 -7.60
N LEU A 16 -4.34 9.79 -8.30
CA LEU A 16 -4.05 9.50 -9.70
C LEU A 16 -3.30 8.17 -9.87
N CYS A 17 -3.58 7.47 -10.96
CA CYS A 17 -2.88 6.24 -11.31
C CYS A 17 -2.83 6.09 -12.84
N VAL A 18 -1.77 5.47 -13.33
CA VAL A 18 -1.60 5.15 -14.75
C VAL A 18 -2.42 3.93 -15.19
N LEU A 19 -2.93 3.13 -14.23
CA LEU A 19 -3.81 1.98 -14.48
C LEU A 19 -5.27 2.31 -14.13
N ASN A 20 -6.19 1.49 -14.62
CA ASN A 20 -7.62 1.64 -14.37
C ASN A 20 -8.25 0.35 -13.82
N CYS A 21 -7.71 -0.14 -12.68
CA CYS A 21 -8.22 -1.36 -12.06
C CYS A 21 -9.67 -1.19 -11.61
N GLY A 22 -10.56 -2.06 -12.12
CA GLY A 22 -12.00 -1.95 -11.87
C GLY A 22 -12.39 -2.13 -10.40
N TYR A 23 -11.65 -2.90 -9.64
CA TYR A 23 -11.87 -3.09 -8.19
C TYR A 23 -11.28 -1.96 -7.31
N CYS A 24 -10.60 -0.97 -7.89
CA CYS A 24 -9.93 0.07 -7.11
C CYS A 24 -10.93 1.05 -6.50
N PHE A 25 -10.73 1.37 -5.23
CA PHE A 25 -11.60 2.29 -4.46
C PHE A 25 -11.25 3.78 -4.60
N ARG A 26 -10.16 4.10 -5.27
CA ARG A 26 -9.70 5.49 -5.39
C ARG A 26 -10.74 6.41 -6.02
N ASP A 27 -10.84 7.60 -5.47
CA ASP A 27 -11.60 8.70 -6.06
C ASP A 27 -10.69 9.59 -6.91
N CYS A 28 -10.83 9.53 -8.24
CA CYS A 28 -10.09 10.36 -9.20
C CYS A 28 -10.91 11.57 -9.67
N SER A 29 -11.92 12.00 -8.92
CA SER A 29 -12.68 13.20 -9.25
C SER A 29 -11.78 14.45 -9.35
N PRO A 30 -12.14 15.46 -10.15
CA PRO A 30 -11.36 16.70 -10.24
C PRO A 30 -11.15 17.38 -8.88
N SER A 31 -12.12 17.34 -7.99
CA SER A 31 -12.01 17.88 -6.63
C SER A 31 -11.02 17.12 -5.78
N SER A 32 -10.98 15.79 -5.86
CA SER A 32 -10.01 14.94 -5.15
C SER A 32 -8.58 15.26 -5.63
N VAL A 33 -8.37 15.32 -6.95
CA VAL A 33 -7.07 15.67 -7.53
C VAL A 33 -6.63 17.08 -7.15
N ALA A 34 -7.54 18.07 -7.19
CA ALA A 34 -7.24 19.46 -6.83
C ALA A 34 -6.84 19.64 -5.35
N SER A 35 -7.23 18.71 -4.48
CA SER A 35 -6.89 18.75 -3.04
C SER A 35 -5.52 18.16 -2.69
N GLU A 36 -4.78 17.65 -3.67
CA GLU A 36 -3.46 17.05 -3.46
C GLU A 36 -2.45 18.05 -2.87
N LEU A 37 -1.70 17.61 -1.87
CA LEU A 37 -0.68 18.44 -1.22
C LEU A 37 0.39 18.92 -2.21
N LYS A 38 0.77 20.18 -2.08
CA LYS A 38 1.94 20.75 -2.76
C LYS A 38 3.24 20.24 -2.12
N GLU A 39 4.35 20.42 -2.82
CA GLU A 39 5.67 19.94 -2.42
C GLU A 39 6.03 20.37 -0.97
N GLY A 40 5.98 21.66 -0.64
CA GLY A 40 6.31 22.15 0.70
C GLY A 40 5.40 21.61 1.81
N ASP A 41 4.12 21.32 1.52
CA ASP A 41 3.22 20.70 2.47
C ASP A 41 3.52 19.20 2.65
N LYS A 42 4.00 18.51 1.61
CA LYS A 42 4.49 17.13 1.72
C LYS A 42 5.71 17.04 2.65
N GLU A 43 6.68 17.95 2.53
CA GLU A 43 7.81 18.03 3.46
C GLU A 43 7.36 18.30 4.89
N ARG A 44 6.45 19.27 5.08
CA ARG A 44 5.86 19.58 6.38
C ARG A 44 5.19 18.36 7.00
N ALA A 45 4.48 17.57 6.19
CA ALA A 45 3.84 16.34 6.61
C ALA A 45 4.87 15.30 7.08
N VAL A 46 5.97 15.07 6.34
CA VAL A 46 7.05 14.17 6.76
C VAL A 46 7.63 14.58 8.10
N ARG A 47 7.93 15.86 8.28
CA ARG A 47 8.48 16.39 9.55
C ARG A 47 7.52 16.17 10.72
N ALA A 48 6.23 16.43 10.53
CA ALA A 48 5.21 16.22 11.55
C ALA A 48 5.03 14.74 11.92
N LEU A 49 4.98 13.86 10.92
CA LEU A 49 4.91 12.41 11.13
C LEU A 49 6.09 11.93 12.00
N TYR A 50 7.29 12.32 11.63
CA TYR A 50 8.50 11.88 12.31
C TYR A 50 8.66 12.48 13.71
N ASN A 51 8.59 13.83 13.83
CA ASN A 51 8.93 14.55 15.07
C ASN A 51 7.77 14.56 16.08
N ASN A 52 6.54 14.78 15.61
CA ASN A 52 5.39 14.98 16.50
C ASN A 52 4.64 13.66 16.75
N LEU A 53 4.40 12.89 15.69
CA LEU A 53 3.59 11.66 15.74
C LEU A 53 4.42 10.40 15.94
N THR A 54 5.74 10.51 16.10
CA THR A 54 6.67 9.39 16.35
C THR A 54 6.54 8.24 15.35
N VAL A 55 6.22 8.56 14.09
CA VAL A 55 6.17 7.59 13.01
C VAL A 55 7.58 7.14 12.66
N ARG A 56 7.80 5.82 12.65
CA ARG A 56 9.09 5.18 12.29
C ARG A 56 8.93 4.18 11.15
N LYS A 57 7.71 4.00 10.65
CA LYS A 57 7.44 3.28 9.41
C LYS A 57 6.40 4.03 8.60
N LEU A 58 6.74 4.34 7.35
CA LEU A 58 5.86 5.02 6.43
C LEU A 58 5.71 4.19 5.16
N THR A 59 4.46 3.82 4.81
CA THR A 59 4.15 3.17 3.55
C THR A 59 3.63 4.23 2.58
N LEU A 60 4.40 4.51 1.55
CA LEU A 60 4.04 5.42 0.47
C LEU A 60 3.16 4.68 -0.54
N SER A 61 1.94 5.12 -0.68
CA SER A 61 0.91 4.49 -1.52
C SER A 61 0.04 5.55 -2.21
N GLY A 62 -1.13 5.17 -2.70
CA GLY A 62 -2.08 6.07 -3.34
C GLY A 62 -2.75 5.40 -4.52
N GLY A 63 -3.06 6.15 -5.56
CA GLY A 63 -3.34 5.58 -6.87
C GLY A 63 -2.06 4.90 -7.40
N GLU A 64 -1.11 5.72 -7.85
CA GLU A 64 0.27 5.30 -8.11
C GLU A 64 1.22 6.35 -7.55
N PRO A 65 2.04 6.04 -6.53
CA PRO A 65 2.95 7.01 -5.90
C PRO A 65 3.91 7.68 -6.87
N LEU A 66 4.32 6.98 -7.91
CA LEU A 66 5.19 7.49 -8.97
C LEU A 66 4.47 8.42 -9.96
N PHE A 67 3.19 8.76 -9.71
CA PHE A 67 2.37 9.59 -10.60
C PHE A 67 1.71 10.77 -9.87
N ILE A 68 2.35 11.30 -8.83
CA ILE A 68 1.88 12.47 -8.07
C ILE A 68 1.67 13.65 -9.04
N GLY A 69 0.57 14.37 -8.85
CA GLY A 69 0.22 15.53 -9.68
C GLY A 69 0.05 15.24 -11.18
N GLY A 70 -0.07 13.98 -11.57
CA GLY A 70 -0.08 13.58 -12.99
C GLY A 70 1.28 13.72 -13.69
N VAL A 71 2.33 14.04 -12.95
CA VAL A 71 3.70 14.16 -13.45
C VAL A 71 4.49 12.91 -13.10
N LYS A 72 4.94 12.17 -14.12
CA LYS A 72 5.66 10.93 -13.92
C LYS A 72 6.94 11.17 -13.09
N VAL A 73 7.01 10.51 -11.94
CA VAL A 73 8.19 10.33 -11.08
C VAL A 73 8.75 11.59 -10.42
N LYS A 74 8.78 12.75 -11.07
CA LYS A 74 9.45 13.96 -10.57
C LYS A 74 9.05 14.36 -9.15
N GLU A 75 7.74 14.52 -8.92
CA GLU A 75 7.20 14.92 -7.60
C GLU A 75 7.45 13.84 -6.53
N PHE A 76 7.46 12.58 -6.93
CA PHE A 76 7.77 11.48 -6.03
C PHE A 76 9.24 11.53 -5.59
N LEU A 77 10.17 11.78 -6.50
CA LEU A 77 11.59 11.90 -6.17
C LEU A 77 11.88 13.09 -5.26
N SER A 78 11.19 14.22 -5.45
CA SER A 78 11.27 15.34 -4.52
C SER A 78 10.84 14.96 -3.09
N LEU A 79 9.77 14.18 -2.96
CA LEU A 79 9.37 13.64 -1.65
C LEU A 79 10.43 12.68 -1.07
N ILE A 80 11.04 11.84 -1.89
CA ILE A 80 12.15 10.95 -1.44
C ILE A 80 13.32 11.76 -0.89
N ASP A 81 13.69 12.86 -1.54
CA ASP A 81 14.74 13.76 -1.04
C ASP A 81 14.35 14.43 0.28
N ALA A 82 13.08 14.79 0.47
CA ALA A 82 12.56 15.31 1.75
C ALA A 82 12.55 14.27 2.88
N ILE A 83 12.46 12.98 2.54
CA ILE A 83 12.51 11.86 3.51
C ILE A 83 13.95 11.53 3.92
N ARG A 84 14.91 11.70 3.03
CA ARG A 84 16.32 11.31 3.22
C ARG A 84 16.95 11.75 4.55
N PRO A 85 16.70 12.98 5.06
CA PRO A 85 17.24 13.41 6.36
C PRO A 85 16.77 12.61 7.58
N PHE A 86 15.73 11.80 7.44
CA PHE A 86 15.17 10.96 8.49
C PHE A 86 15.60 9.48 8.41
N LYS A 87 16.55 9.19 7.50
CA LYS A 87 17.17 7.87 7.40
C LYS A 87 18.39 7.80 8.32
N HIS A 88 18.31 6.95 9.33
CA HIS A 88 19.34 6.72 10.34
C HIS A 88 19.67 5.23 10.41
N PRO A 89 20.33 4.64 9.39
CA PRO A 89 20.60 3.21 9.35
C PRO A 89 21.46 2.72 10.53
N GLU A 90 22.30 3.61 11.07
CA GLU A 90 23.15 3.38 12.26
C GLU A 90 22.35 3.39 13.58
N ASN A 91 21.15 3.94 13.58
CA ASN A 91 20.25 4.00 14.74
C ASN A 91 18.86 3.49 14.37
N PRO A 92 18.61 2.17 14.47
CA PRO A 92 17.33 1.55 14.10
C PRO A 92 16.12 2.14 14.85
N GLU A 93 16.34 2.69 16.05
CA GLU A 93 15.29 3.28 16.88
C GLU A 93 14.78 4.60 16.32
N GLU A 94 15.64 5.35 15.64
CA GLU A 94 15.32 6.64 15.03
C GLU A 94 15.12 6.53 13.51
N ASN A 95 15.49 5.41 12.91
CA ASN A 95 15.38 5.23 11.46
C ASN A 95 13.93 5.21 10.98
N LEU A 96 13.59 6.10 10.05
CA LEU A 96 12.31 6.08 9.35
C LEU A 96 12.33 5.01 8.24
N ARG A 97 11.66 3.89 8.48
CA ARG A 97 11.53 2.82 7.48
C ARG A 97 10.52 3.20 6.42
N ILE A 98 10.90 3.08 5.16
CA ILE A 98 10.06 3.42 4.01
C ILE A 98 9.69 2.16 3.23
N GLU A 99 8.39 1.94 3.05
CA GLU A 99 7.83 0.93 2.15
C GLU A 99 7.15 1.66 0.98
N LEU A 100 7.54 1.36 -0.25
CA LEU A 100 6.88 1.84 -1.46
C LEU A 100 5.88 0.78 -1.95
N LEU A 101 4.60 1.12 -2.01
CA LEU A 101 3.55 0.29 -2.60
C LEU A 101 3.19 0.84 -3.99
N THR A 102 3.51 0.09 -5.04
CA THR A 102 3.38 0.53 -6.44
C THR A 102 2.86 -0.59 -7.34
N ASN A 103 2.27 -0.23 -8.47
CA ASN A 103 2.00 -1.16 -9.56
C ASN A 103 3.26 -1.44 -10.43
N ALA A 104 4.37 -0.81 -10.11
CA ALA A 104 5.69 -0.93 -10.74
C ALA A 104 5.76 -0.55 -12.25
N VAL A 105 4.70 0.00 -12.83
CA VAL A 105 4.67 0.38 -14.25
C VAL A 105 5.66 1.51 -14.56
N LEU A 106 5.81 2.46 -13.64
CA LEU A 106 6.71 3.62 -13.77
C LEU A 106 8.06 3.43 -13.04
N LEU A 107 8.30 2.26 -12.47
CA LEU A 107 9.49 1.98 -11.67
C LEU A 107 10.66 1.53 -12.57
N GLU A 108 11.22 2.47 -13.32
CA GLU A 108 12.39 2.21 -14.20
C GLU A 108 13.69 2.14 -13.39
N ASP A 109 14.78 1.65 -14.01
CA ASP A 109 16.07 1.42 -13.34
C ASP A 109 16.68 2.70 -12.77
N ASP A 110 16.59 3.81 -13.49
CA ASP A 110 17.06 5.12 -13.06
C ASP A 110 16.28 5.66 -11.85
N VAL A 111 15.02 5.28 -11.73
CA VAL A 111 14.20 5.57 -10.53
C VAL A 111 14.67 4.70 -9.37
N LEU A 112 14.83 3.39 -9.59
CA LEU A 112 15.28 2.47 -8.54
C LEU A 112 16.62 2.91 -7.96
N ASP A 113 17.57 3.36 -8.81
CA ASP A 113 18.88 3.86 -8.36
C ASP A 113 18.78 5.03 -7.38
N LYS A 114 17.78 5.91 -7.56
CA LYS A 114 17.53 7.06 -6.67
C LYS A 114 16.86 6.66 -5.36
N LEU A 115 16.21 5.50 -5.29
CA LEU A 115 15.53 4.99 -4.10
C LEU A 115 16.49 4.24 -3.16
N VAL A 116 17.65 3.81 -3.63
CA VAL A 116 18.65 3.09 -2.81
C VAL A 116 19.03 3.94 -1.59
N GLY A 117 19.07 3.30 -0.42
CA GLY A 117 19.37 3.95 0.87
C GLY A 117 18.25 4.80 1.46
N VAL A 118 17.11 4.95 0.77
CA VAL A 118 15.92 5.64 1.32
C VAL A 118 14.73 4.71 1.46
N VAL A 119 14.39 3.96 0.42
CA VAL A 119 13.34 2.95 0.45
C VAL A 119 13.93 1.64 0.96
N ASP A 120 13.29 1.04 1.96
CA ASP A 120 13.74 -0.23 2.56
C ASP A 120 13.03 -1.42 1.91
N ARG A 121 11.78 -1.24 1.49
CA ARG A 121 10.95 -2.31 0.90
C ARG A 121 10.15 -1.78 -0.28
N ILE A 122 10.07 -2.59 -1.33
CA ILE A 122 9.17 -2.35 -2.46
C ILE A 122 8.09 -3.42 -2.45
N THR A 123 6.84 -2.97 -2.40
CA THR A 123 5.66 -3.82 -2.49
C THR A 123 5.03 -3.64 -3.87
N ILE A 124 4.93 -4.75 -4.60
CA ILE A 124 4.35 -4.76 -5.95
C ILE A 124 3.00 -5.50 -5.91
N THR A 125 2.05 -5.01 -6.68
CA THR A 125 0.76 -5.68 -6.84
C THR A 125 0.80 -6.65 -8.01
N LEU A 126 0.37 -7.90 -7.79
CA LEU A 126 0.24 -8.92 -8.84
C LEU A 126 -0.99 -9.78 -8.57
N ASP A 127 -1.99 -9.74 -9.46
CA ASP A 127 -3.29 -10.38 -9.22
C ASP A 127 -3.58 -11.57 -10.13
N ALA A 128 -2.89 -11.71 -11.25
CA ALA A 128 -3.02 -12.81 -12.19
C ALA A 128 -1.80 -12.89 -13.10
N LEU A 129 -1.65 -14.02 -13.82
CA LEU A 129 -0.71 -14.21 -14.92
C LEU A 129 -1.38 -14.15 -16.28
N ASN A 130 -2.66 -14.45 -16.33
CA ASN A 130 -3.44 -14.45 -17.56
C ASN A 130 -3.70 -13.02 -18.03
N GLU A 131 -3.26 -12.69 -19.25
CA GLU A 131 -3.41 -11.33 -19.83
C GLU A 131 -4.88 -10.93 -20.02
N ASP A 132 -5.79 -11.89 -20.28
CA ASP A 132 -7.23 -11.61 -20.39
C ASP A 132 -7.81 -11.28 -19.01
N THR A 133 -7.42 -12.00 -17.96
CA THR A 133 -7.79 -11.70 -16.57
C THR A 133 -7.25 -10.33 -16.16
N LEU A 134 -5.99 -10.02 -16.44
CA LEU A 134 -5.39 -8.72 -16.17
C LEU A 134 -6.09 -7.59 -16.94
N THR A 135 -6.55 -7.86 -18.17
CA THR A 135 -7.32 -6.90 -18.96
C THR A 135 -8.71 -6.66 -18.35
N LYS A 136 -9.41 -7.72 -17.92
CA LYS A 136 -10.70 -7.61 -17.22
C LYS A 136 -10.57 -6.84 -15.89
N ILE A 137 -9.47 -7.03 -15.18
CA ILE A 137 -9.16 -6.29 -13.96
C ILE A 137 -8.81 -4.82 -14.26
N GLY A 138 -8.30 -4.49 -15.46
CA GLY A 138 -7.86 -3.14 -15.85
C GLY A 138 -6.38 -2.85 -15.55
N ARG A 139 -5.58 -3.89 -15.30
CA ARG A 139 -4.11 -3.77 -15.15
C ARG A 139 -3.39 -3.77 -16.49
N ASN A 140 -3.89 -4.49 -17.46
CA ASN A 140 -3.35 -4.55 -18.81
C ASN A 140 -4.03 -3.47 -19.67
N TYR A 141 -3.77 -2.19 -19.34
CA TYR A 141 -4.52 -1.04 -19.86
C TYR A 141 -3.65 -0.10 -20.70
N GLY A 142 -4.19 0.33 -21.84
CA GLY A 142 -3.59 1.36 -22.70
C GLY A 142 -2.16 0.99 -23.15
N PRO A 143 -1.17 1.89 -22.92
CA PRO A 143 0.23 1.65 -23.29
C PRO A 143 0.95 0.67 -22.36
N TYR A 144 0.31 0.21 -21.29
CA TYR A 144 0.91 -0.63 -20.25
C TYR A 144 0.56 -2.12 -20.39
N LYS A 145 0.37 -2.60 -21.61
CA LYS A 145 0.21 -4.02 -21.93
C LYS A 145 1.47 -4.84 -21.61
N GLY A 146 1.34 -6.16 -21.47
CA GLY A 146 2.43 -7.05 -21.09
C GLY A 146 2.85 -6.87 -19.63
N TYR A 147 1.87 -6.81 -18.74
CA TYR A 147 2.08 -6.56 -17.30
C TYR A 147 2.97 -7.62 -16.65
N VAL A 148 2.80 -8.90 -16.99
CA VAL A 148 3.55 -10.02 -16.41
C VAL A 148 5.03 -9.96 -16.79
N GLU A 149 5.35 -9.71 -18.06
CA GLU A 149 6.74 -9.58 -18.51
C GLU A 149 7.43 -8.35 -17.90
N ARG A 150 6.68 -7.27 -17.72
CA ARG A 150 7.16 -6.08 -17.01
C ARG A 150 7.41 -6.40 -15.54
N PHE A 151 6.51 -7.13 -14.89
CA PHE A 151 6.67 -7.58 -13.51
C PHE A 151 7.95 -8.41 -13.32
N LYS A 152 8.20 -9.41 -14.17
CA LYS A 152 9.43 -10.23 -14.12
C LYS A 152 10.70 -9.36 -14.16
N ARG A 153 10.81 -8.48 -15.16
CA ARG A 153 11.95 -7.56 -15.28
C ARG A 153 12.11 -6.65 -14.07
N ARG A 154 11.01 -6.14 -13.54
CA ARG A 154 11.06 -5.24 -12.36
C ARG A 154 11.49 -5.96 -11.10
N ILE A 155 11.00 -7.16 -10.85
CA ILE A 155 11.42 -7.94 -9.67
C ILE A 155 12.92 -8.22 -9.67
N GLU A 156 13.50 -8.58 -10.82
CA GLU A 156 14.92 -8.78 -10.96
C GLU A 156 15.71 -7.48 -10.71
N SER A 157 15.28 -6.36 -11.31
CA SER A 157 15.92 -5.06 -11.13
C SER A 157 15.87 -4.57 -9.68
N ILE A 158 14.77 -4.83 -8.97
CA ILE A 158 14.59 -4.50 -7.56
C ILE A 158 15.51 -5.36 -6.70
N HIS A 159 15.52 -6.67 -6.95
CA HIS A 159 16.37 -7.62 -6.22
C HIS A 159 17.86 -7.30 -6.38
N LYS A 160 18.33 -7.03 -7.59
CA LYS A 160 19.73 -6.66 -7.87
C LYS A 160 20.23 -5.45 -7.08
N ARG A 161 19.32 -4.57 -6.66
CA ARG A 161 19.62 -3.38 -5.84
C ARG A 161 19.46 -3.61 -4.33
N GLY A 162 19.14 -4.84 -3.91
CA GLY A 162 19.06 -5.23 -2.51
C GLY A 162 17.81 -4.77 -1.77
N PHE A 163 16.74 -4.37 -2.48
CA PHE A 163 15.48 -4.06 -1.82
C PHE A 163 14.77 -5.31 -1.30
N ASP A 164 14.16 -5.20 -0.13
CA ASP A 164 13.22 -6.20 0.35
C ASP A 164 11.94 -6.18 -0.48
N ILE A 165 11.48 -7.34 -0.96
CA ILE A 165 10.36 -7.46 -1.89
C ILE A 165 9.15 -8.07 -1.21
N LYS A 166 8.01 -7.41 -1.40
CA LYS A 166 6.71 -7.88 -0.93
C LYS A 166 5.69 -7.85 -2.08
N LEU A 167 4.77 -8.80 -2.06
CA LEU A 167 3.66 -8.81 -3.00
C LEU A 167 2.33 -8.50 -2.30
N HIS A 168 1.43 -7.88 -3.06
CA HIS A 168 0.01 -7.74 -2.74
C HIS A 168 -0.82 -8.31 -3.88
N SER A 169 -1.89 -9.04 -3.52
CA SER A 169 -2.90 -9.53 -4.46
C SER A 169 -4.29 -9.33 -3.87
N VAL A 170 -5.25 -8.95 -4.69
CA VAL A 170 -6.67 -8.91 -4.32
C VAL A 170 -7.35 -10.15 -4.88
N ILE A 171 -8.05 -10.89 -4.03
CA ILE A 171 -8.84 -12.07 -4.42
C ILE A 171 -10.24 -11.62 -4.80
N THR A 172 -10.64 -11.94 -6.02
CA THR A 172 -11.95 -11.62 -6.61
C THR A 172 -12.44 -12.81 -7.43
N PRO A 173 -13.73 -12.90 -7.78
CA PRO A 173 -14.20 -13.92 -8.71
C PRO A 173 -13.47 -13.89 -10.07
N VAL A 174 -13.00 -12.72 -10.51
CA VAL A 174 -12.37 -12.51 -11.82
C VAL A 174 -11.02 -13.22 -11.93
N ASN A 175 -10.24 -13.32 -10.84
CA ASN A 175 -8.92 -13.94 -10.84
C ASN A 175 -8.86 -15.23 -9.99
N TYR A 176 -9.99 -15.70 -9.48
CA TYR A 176 -10.05 -16.82 -8.54
C TYR A 176 -9.33 -18.06 -9.02
N ASP A 177 -9.55 -18.43 -10.28
CA ASP A 177 -8.99 -19.66 -10.88
C ASP A 177 -7.49 -19.49 -11.24
N ASP A 178 -7.04 -18.27 -11.50
CA ASP A 178 -5.63 -17.97 -11.87
C ASP A 178 -4.69 -17.94 -10.66
N LEU A 179 -5.19 -17.80 -9.43
CA LEU A 179 -4.38 -17.55 -8.25
C LEU A 179 -3.39 -18.65 -7.90
N LEU A 180 -3.75 -19.92 -8.08
CA LEU A 180 -2.83 -21.01 -7.77
C LEU A 180 -1.68 -21.10 -8.78
N ASP A 181 -1.92 -20.79 -10.03
CA ASP A 181 -0.87 -20.70 -11.05
C ASP A 181 0.03 -19.49 -10.80
N LEU A 182 -0.55 -18.38 -10.36
CA LEU A 182 0.21 -17.22 -9.89
C LEU A 182 1.14 -17.59 -8.73
N VAL A 183 0.67 -18.35 -7.75
CA VAL A 183 1.48 -18.82 -6.62
C VAL A 183 2.62 -19.72 -7.10
N ARG A 184 2.34 -20.72 -7.95
CA ARG A 184 3.36 -21.60 -8.54
C ARG A 184 4.43 -20.81 -9.29
N PHE A 185 4.01 -19.81 -10.06
CA PHE A 185 4.91 -18.93 -10.78
C PHE A 185 5.85 -18.17 -9.83
N VAL A 186 5.31 -17.56 -8.76
CA VAL A 186 6.16 -16.85 -7.77
C VAL A 186 7.12 -17.81 -7.09
N LEU A 187 6.68 -19.02 -6.72
CA LEU A 187 7.53 -20.03 -6.10
C LEU A 187 8.65 -20.51 -7.03
N SER A 188 8.44 -20.50 -8.36
CA SER A 188 9.42 -20.98 -9.33
C SER A 188 10.69 -20.14 -9.41
N PHE A 189 10.66 -18.85 -9.03
CA PHE A 189 11.84 -17.98 -9.00
C PHE A 189 12.26 -17.53 -7.59
N GLN A 190 11.68 -18.14 -6.56
CA GLN A 190 11.94 -17.75 -5.16
C GLN A 190 13.41 -17.92 -4.74
N ALA A 191 14.14 -18.86 -5.36
CA ALA A 191 15.56 -19.06 -5.09
C ALA A 191 16.43 -17.91 -5.63
N ASP A 192 16.06 -17.36 -6.79
CA ASP A 192 16.85 -16.33 -7.49
C ASP A 192 16.45 -14.92 -7.06
N CYS A 193 15.18 -14.73 -6.78
CA CYS A 193 14.57 -13.43 -6.43
C CYS A 193 13.60 -13.60 -5.26
N PRO A 194 14.08 -13.70 -4.01
CA PRO A 194 13.23 -14.04 -2.87
C PRO A 194 12.20 -12.95 -2.56
N ILE A 195 10.95 -13.37 -2.54
CA ILE A 195 9.82 -12.61 -2.00
C ILE A 195 9.74 -12.90 -0.51
N THR A 196 9.85 -11.88 0.33
CA THR A 196 9.84 -12.08 1.79
C THR A 196 8.44 -12.16 2.37
N LYS A 197 7.49 -11.43 1.76
CA LYS A 197 6.12 -11.35 2.24
C LYS A 197 5.13 -11.29 1.09
N TRP A 198 3.96 -11.92 1.29
CA TRP A 198 2.85 -11.82 0.36
C TRP A 198 1.54 -11.62 1.11
N LYS A 199 0.81 -10.52 0.79
CA LYS A 199 -0.52 -10.24 1.34
C LYS A 199 -1.60 -10.49 0.30
N PHE A 200 -2.60 -11.24 0.71
CA PHE A 200 -3.82 -11.45 -0.04
C PHE A 200 -4.98 -10.72 0.65
N TYR A 201 -5.69 -9.93 -0.11
CA TYR A 201 -6.84 -9.17 0.36
C TYR A 201 -8.11 -9.73 -0.23
N GLN A 202 -9.14 -9.90 0.57
CA GLN A 202 -10.50 -10.02 0.05
C GLN A 202 -10.89 -8.69 -0.62
N TYR A 203 -11.62 -8.74 -1.74
CA TYR A 203 -12.17 -7.51 -2.29
C TYR A 203 -13.07 -6.84 -1.25
N MET A 204 -12.82 -5.57 -0.99
CA MET A 204 -13.60 -4.78 -0.05
C MET A 204 -14.64 -3.96 -0.80
N THR A 205 -15.90 -4.07 -0.38
CA THR A 205 -16.99 -3.26 -0.92
C THR A 205 -16.88 -1.80 -0.48
N TYR A 206 -17.07 -0.88 -1.41
CA TYR A 206 -16.98 0.57 -1.17
C TYR A 206 -18.29 1.31 -1.50
N ASN A 207 -19.43 0.62 -1.39
CA ASN A 207 -20.74 1.15 -1.75
C ASN A 207 -20.84 1.54 -3.26
N ASP A 208 -20.17 0.79 -4.12
CA ASP A 208 -20.31 0.87 -5.58
C ASP A 208 -20.95 -0.44 -6.09
N PRO A 209 -22.29 -0.51 -6.17
CA PRO A 209 -22.98 -1.76 -6.52
C PRO A 209 -22.53 -2.35 -7.87
N SER A 210 -22.05 -1.53 -8.80
CA SER A 210 -21.58 -2.01 -10.11
C SER A 210 -20.26 -2.76 -10.00
N LYS A 211 -19.36 -2.32 -9.14
CA LYS A 211 -18.10 -3.00 -8.84
C LYS A 211 -18.32 -4.20 -7.93
N ASP A 212 -19.19 -4.04 -6.91
CA ASP A 212 -19.48 -5.10 -5.96
C ASP A 212 -20.08 -6.33 -6.67
N LEU A 213 -20.94 -6.14 -7.68
CA LEU A 213 -21.49 -7.23 -8.50
C LEU A 213 -20.41 -8.05 -9.21
N ILE A 214 -19.31 -7.44 -9.61
CA ILE A 214 -18.23 -8.08 -10.41
C ILE A 214 -17.14 -8.67 -9.51
N TYR A 215 -16.77 -7.95 -8.45
CA TYR A 215 -15.54 -8.22 -7.68
C TYR A 215 -15.77 -8.79 -6.29
N SER A 216 -17.00 -8.73 -5.74
CA SER A 216 -17.29 -9.34 -4.44
C SER A 216 -17.12 -10.85 -4.47
N ILE A 217 -16.45 -11.35 -3.45
CA ILE A 217 -16.26 -12.80 -3.25
C ILE A 217 -16.85 -13.19 -1.89
N ASP A 218 -17.53 -14.31 -1.87
CA ASP A 218 -18.06 -14.92 -0.67
C ASP A 218 -16.95 -15.25 0.34
N ASP A 219 -17.25 -15.12 1.64
CA ASP A 219 -16.28 -15.32 2.71
C ASP A 219 -15.75 -16.77 2.74
N ASP A 220 -16.59 -17.77 2.47
CA ASP A 220 -16.20 -19.18 2.44
C ASP A 220 -15.30 -19.48 1.24
N LEU A 221 -15.60 -18.90 0.07
CA LEU A 221 -14.76 -19.02 -1.11
C LEU A 221 -13.41 -18.33 -0.91
N TYR A 222 -13.41 -17.14 -0.26
CA TYR A 222 -12.18 -16.45 0.10
C TYR A 222 -11.33 -17.29 1.05
N ALA A 223 -11.92 -17.81 2.14
CA ALA A 223 -11.25 -18.65 3.12
C ALA A 223 -10.65 -19.91 2.49
N LYS A 224 -11.44 -20.61 1.66
CA LYS A 224 -10.98 -21.78 0.90
C LYS A 224 -9.74 -21.45 0.04
N LYS A 225 -9.77 -20.34 -0.70
CA LYS A 225 -8.63 -19.94 -1.54
C LYS A 225 -7.39 -19.62 -0.71
N CYS A 226 -7.57 -18.99 0.46
CA CYS A 226 -6.48 -18.75 1.40
C CYS A 226 -5.83 -20.04 1.89
N GLU A 227 -6.60 -21.08 2.20
CA GLU A 227 -6.09 -22.40 2.60
C GLU A 227 -5.32 -23.09 1.47
N GLU A 228 -5.84 -23.05 0.24
CA GLU A 228 -5.17 -23.59 -0.94
C GLU A 228 -3.81 -22.90 -1.18
N ILE A 229 -3.76 -21.56 -1.10
CA ILE A 229 -2.54 -20.77 -1.22
C ILE A 229 -1.54 -21.10 -0.10
N ALA A 230 -2.01 -21.16 1.15
CA ALA A 230 -1.18 -21.49 2.29
C ALA A 230 -0.57 -22.88 2.16
N THR A 231 -1.34 -23.84 1.65
CA THR A 231 -0.88 -25.19 1.40
C THR A 231 0.24 -25.25 0.34
N LEU A 232 0.08 -24.52 -0.78
CA LEU A 232 1.11 -24.43 -1.82
C LEU A 232 2.39 -23.76 -1.33
N CYS A 233 2.28 -22.75 -0.49
CA CYS A 233 3.43 -22.04 0.07
C CYS A 233 4.09 -22.73 1.24
N LYS A 234 3.57 -23.89 1.69
CA LYS A 234 4.14 -24.63 2.82
C LYS A 234 5.58 -25.03 2.54
N GLY A 235 6.49 -24.65 3.42
CA GLY A 235 7.94 -24.88 3.25
C GLY A 235 8.67 -23.80 2.44
N SER A 236 7.97 -22.82 1.89
CA SER A 236 8.62 -21.61 1.36
C SER A 236 8.99 -20.64 2.49
N ASN A 237 9.89 -19.69 2.20
CA ASN A 237 10.27 -18.64 3.14
C ASN A 237 9.37 -17.40 3.02
N ILE A 238 8.20 -17.51 2.36
CA ILE A 238 7.27 -16.39 2.18
C ILE A 238 6.38 -16.27 3.40
N GLU A 239 6.42 -15.12 4.08
CA GLU A 239 5.46 -14.77 5.13
C GLU A 239 4.11 -14.40 4.49
N LEU A 240 3.10 -15.27 4.64
CA LEU A 240 1.75 -15.02 4.14
C LEU A 240 0.92 -14.21 5.13
N THR A 241 0.11 -13.31 4.60
CA THR A 241 -0.91 -12.59 5.36
C THR A 241 -2.20 -12.54 4.56
N PHE A 242 -3.29 -12.99 5.15
CA PHE A 242 -4.63 -12.90 4.57
C PHE A 242 -5.43 -11.82 5.31
N LYS A 243 -6.10 -10.97 4.57
CA LYS A 243 -6.89 -9.84 5.09
C LYS A 243 -8.31 -9.90 4.53
N ASP A 244 -9.23 -10.34 5.37
CA ASP A 244 -10.67 -10.27 5.09
C ASP A 244 -11.22 -8.84 5.26
N ASN A 245 -12.48 -8.65 4.90
CA ASN A 245 -13.16 -7.37 4.97
C ASN A 245 -13.24 -6.80 6.40
N LYS A 246 -13.44 -7.67 7.40
CA LYS A 246 -13.51 -7.27 8.80
C LYS A 246 -12.17 -6.75 9.29
N MET A 247 -11.08 -7.51 9.06
CA MET A 247 -9.73 -7.07 9.44
C MET A 247 -9.31 -5.78 8.75
N MET A 248 -9.74 -5.57 7.50
CA MET A 248 -9.46 -4.33 6.79
C MET A 248 -10.22 -3.14 7.36
N SER A 249 -11.51 -3.31 7.66
CA SER A 249 -12.34 -2.26 8.28
C SER A 249 -11.76 -1.81 9.61
N ASP A 250 -11.37 -2.75 10.46
CA ASP A 250 -10.81 -2.47 11.79
C ASP A 250 -9.45 -1.77 11.76
N SER A 251 -8.68 -1.94 10.68
CA SER A 251 -7.30 -1.44 10.57
C SER A 251 -7.15 -0.21 9.65
N MET A 252 -8.23 0.33 9.09
CA MET A 252 -8.15 1.39 8.09
C MET A 252 -8.02 2.77 8.72
N VAL A 253 -6.79 3.16 9.02
CA VAL A 253 -6.43 4.56 9.31
C VAL A 253 -5.30 4.96 8.36
N ASN A 254 -5.58 5.93 7.48
CA ASN A 254 -4.64 6.31 6.43
C ASN A 254 -4.43 7.82 6.42
N LEU A 255 -3.21 8.26 6.11
CA LEU A 255 -2.94 9.63 5.73
C LEU A 255 -3.33 9.83 4.25
N THR A 256 -4.12 10.84 3.99
CA THR A 256 -4.63 11.15 2.65
C THR A 256 -3.69 12.05 1.87
N HIS A 257 -3.94 12.16 0.56
CA HIS A 257 -3.23 13.04 -0.35
C HIS A 257 -3.42 14.54 -0.05
N TYR A 258 -4.38 14.90 0.79
CA TYR A 258 -4.61 16.28 1.27
C TYR A 258 -4.16 16.50 2.72
N GLY A 259 -3.33 15.63 3.27
CA GLY A 259 -2.61 15.83 4.53
C GLY A 259 -3.41 15.64 5.81
N LYS A 260 -4.54 14.93 5.75
CA LYS A 260 -5.37 14.59 6.91
C LYS A 260 -5.44 13.08 7.08
N MET A 261 -5.50 12.63 8.34
CA MET A 261 -5.78 11.22 8.61
C MET A 261 -7.27 10.95 8.47
N GLU A 262 -7.58 9.80 7.89
CA GLU A 262 -8.93 9.25 7.82
C GLU A 262 -9.00 7.93 8.57
N ALA A 263 -10.06 7.78 9.33
CA ALA A 263 -10.46 6.55 9.99
C ALA A 263 -11.92 6.26 9.69
N TYR A 264 -12.30 5.01 9.85
CA TYR A 264 -13.69 4.58 9.72
C TYR A 264 -14.07 3.83 10.99
N HIS A 265 -15.27 4.07 11.48
CA HIS A 265 -15.90 3.28 12.53
C HIS A 265 -17.32 2.92 12.13
N GLU A 266 -17.87 1.92 12.78
CA GLU A 266 -19.26 1.50 12.57
C GLU A 266 -20.16 2.18 13.61
N GLU A 267 -21.20 2.86 13.16
CA GLU A 267 -22.22 3.48 14.00
C GLU A 267 -23.59 3.10 13.47
N ASN A 268 -24.41 2.40 14.30
CA ASN A 268 -25.74 1.91 13.92
C ASN A 268 -25.78 1.07 12.62
N GLY A 269 -24.75 0.23 12.39
CA GLY A 269 -24.64 -0.59 11.19
C GLY A 269 -24.24 0.19 9.93
N GLN A 270 -23.84 1.45 10.09
CA GLN A 270 -23.33 2.28 9.01
C GLN A 270 -21.85 2.64 9.24
N ARG A 271 -21.10 2.64 8.17
CA ARG A 271 -19.69 3.02 8.20
C ARG A 271 -19.55 4.54 8.16
N VAL A 272 -19.10 5.14 9.27
CA VAL A 272 -18.90 6.58 9.42
C VAL A 272 -17.45 6.92 9.20
N ARG A 273 -17.20 7.88 8.30
CA ARG A 273 -15.87 8.41 8.00
C ARG A 273 -15.52 9.55 8.94
N MET A 274 -14.40 9.42 9.63
CA MET A 274 -13.79 10.47 10.45
C MET A 274 -12.58 11.06 9.72
N VAL A 275 -12.43 12.37 9.77
CA VAL A 275 -11.34 13.09 9.11
C VAL A 275 -10.69 14.04 10.12
N SER A 276 -9.39 13.95 10.29
CA SER A 276 -8.63 14.80 11.21
C SER A 276 -8.45 16.23 10.66
N ARG A 277 -7.91 17.11 11.48
CA ARG A 277 -7.23 18.32 11.02
C ARG A 277 -5.97 17.93 10.21
N PRO A 278 -5.31 18.87 9.52
CA PRO A 278 -3.99 18.63 8.93
C PRO A 278 -3.00 18.04 9.93
N ILE A 279 -2.25 16.99 9.56
CA ILE A 279 -1.42 16.22 10.51
C ILE A 279 -0.31 17.05 11.17
N TRP A 280 0.11 18.14 10.57
CA TRP A 280 1.12 19.05 11.15
C TRP A 280 0.58 19.96 12.26
N GLU A 281 -0.73 19.91 12.55
CA GLU A 281 -1.34 20.65 13.66
C GLU A 281 -1.38 19.84 14.96
N TYR A 282 -0.94 18.58 14.94
CA TYR A 282 -0.91 17.73 16.13
C TYR A 282 0.47 17.69 16.78
N GLY A 283 0.46 17.76 18.10
CA GLY A 283 1.66 17.62 18.93
C GLY A 283 1.98 16.17 19.32
N SER A 284 1.03 15.25 19.20
CA SER A 284 1.21 13.84 19.54
C SER A 284 0.23 12.91 18.84
N MET A 285 0.56 11.62 18.79
CA MET A 285 -0.34 10.59 18.27
C MET A 285 -1.60 10.44 19.14
N ASP A 286 -1.50 10.63 20.45
CA ASP A 286 -2.66 10.54 21.34
C ASP A 286 -3.67 11.67 21.11
N GLU A 287 -3.19 12.86 20.76
CA GLU A 287 -4.06 13.97 20.35
C GLU A 287 -4.81 13.62 19.06
N LEU A 288 -4.10 13.06 18.07
CA LEU A 288 -4.70 12.61 16.81
C LEU A 288 -5.74 11.50 17.03
N LYS A 289 -5.45 10.50 17.85
CA LYS A 289 -6.39 9.41 18.17
C LYS A 289 -7.68 9.94 18.77
N ARG A 290 -7.59 10.89 19.72
CA ARG A 290 -8.77 11.52 20.34
C ARG A 290 -9.61 12.29 19.34
N ASP A 291 -8.98 13.06 18.46
CA ASP A 291 -9.68 13.85 17.43
C ASP A 291 -10.42 12.95 16.43
N LEU A 292 -9.78 11.85 16.02
CA LEU A 292 -10.38 10.84 15.15
C LEU A 292 -11.38 9.93 15.85
N LYS A 293 -11.52 10.02 17.19
CA LYS A 293 -12.39 9.15 18.00
C LYS A 293 -12.17 7.65 17.74
N VAL A 294 -10.95 7.27 17.43
CA VAL A 294 -10.61 5.85 17.20
C VAL A 294 -10.42 5.11 18.52
N ASP A 295 -10.75 3.83 18.54
CA ASP A 295 -10.38 2.94 19.63
C ASP A 295 -8.86 2.85 19.73
N SER A 296 -8.30 3.31 20.86
CA SER A 296 -6.85 3.40 21.04
C SER A 296 -6.15 2.03 21.08
N GLU A 297 -6.80 1.00 21.63
CA GLU A 297 -6.23 -0.35 21.70
C GLU A 297 -6.21 -0.99 20.31
N LEU A 298 -7.31 -0.84 19.57
CA LEU A 298 -7.42 -1.33 18.21
C LEU A 298 -6.43 -0.59 17.28
N PHE A 299 -6.32 0.72 17.42
CA PHE A 299 -5.34 1.53 16.69
C PHE A 299 -3.92 1.03 16.96
N ASP A 300 -3.54 0.88 18.24
CA ASP A 300 -2.21 0.43 18.63
C ASP A 300 -1.92 -0.99 18.15
N LYS A 301 -2.89 -1.89 18.19
CA LYS A 301 -2.78 -3.25 17.64
C LYS A 301 -2.30 -3.27 16.19
N PHE A 302 -2.75 -2.32 15.35
CA PHE A 302 -2.47 -2.31 13.92
C PHE A 302 -1.36 -1.33 13.51
N HIS A 303 -1.15 -0.27 14.27
CA HIS A 303 -0.29 0.85 13.88
C HIS A 303 0.94 1.04 14.78
N LYS A 304 0.92 0.52 16.02
CA LYS A 304 2.07 0.60 16.92
C LYS A 304 3.13 -0.43 16.53
N LEU A 305 4.36 0.02 16.40
CA LEU A 305 5.51 -0.84 16.15
C LEU A 305 5.91 -1.55 17.45
N LYS A 306 6.24 -2.83 17.30
CA LYS A 306 6.75 -3.67 18.41
C LYS A 306 8.23 -3.50 18.58
#